data_a404ac341d98ce25171541c267707ca4
#
_entry.id   a404ac341d98ce25171541c267707ca4
#
_cell.length_a   1.000
_cell.length_b   1.000
_cell.length_c   1.000
_cell.angle_alpha   90.00
_cell.angle_beta   90.00
_cell.angle_gamma   90.00
#
_symmetry.space_group_name_H-M   'P 1'
#
loop_
_entity.id
_entity.type
_entity.pdbx_description
1 polymer ?
#
loop_
_entity_poly.entity_id
_entity_poly.type
_entity_poly.pdbx_seq_one_letter_code
_entity_poly.pdbx_strand_id
1 'polypeptide(L)'
;TFSRHRRRRTSTGMVDDGFFIRPAGVSCGLFRNGAPMKFVIALFAPPHSPAARRALRFAEATLAGGHEISRLFLYQDGVHSASANIVAAQDEPDVAAQWSRFVTANQLDGVVCIAAGLRRGVLDAGEAQRYRRPAANLAAGWELSGLGQLHEAAQQADRLVCFGGH
;
A
#
# COMPACT_ATOMS: atom_id res chain seq x y z
N THR A 1 -44.91 -46.69 13.34
CA THR A 1 -43.66 -46.68 12.57
C THR A 1 -43.33 -45.22 12.21
N PHE A 2 -42.56 -44.51 13.08
CA PHE A 2 -42.18 -43.13 12.89
C PHE A 2 -40.69 -43.09 12.56
N SER A 3 -40.33 -42.66 11.36
CA SER A 3 -38.96 -42.46 10.88
C SER A 3 -38.48 -41.06 11.28
N ARG A 4 -37.43 -40.96 12.10
CA ARG A 4 -36.78 -39.72 12.50
C ARG A 4 -35.71 -39.35 11.52
N HIS A 5 -35.88 -38.29 10.72
CA HIS A 5 -34.85 -37.64 9.94
C HIS A 5 -33.95 -36.85 10.89
N ARG A 6 -32.66 -37.26 11.00
CA ARG A 6 -31.58 -36.51 11.64
C ARG A 6 -31.11 -35.40 10.68
N ARG A 7 -31.39 -34.15 11.02
CA ARG A 7 -30.75 -33.02 10.40
C ARG A 7 -29.30 -32.90 10.93
N ARG A 8 -28.32 -33.03 10.05
CA ARG A 8 -26.93 -32.68 10.32
C ARG A 8 -26.82 -31.16 10.41
N ARG A 9 -26.46 -30.64 11.56
CA ARG A 9 -26.00 -29.26 11.74
C ARG A 9 -24.56 -29.19 11.22
N THR A 10 -24.33 -28.44 10.16
CA THR A 10 -23.00 -27.98 9.76
C THR A 10 -22.67 -26.77 10.62
N SER A 11 -21.69 -26.91 11.49
CA SER A 11 -21.10 -25.80 12.25
C SER A 11 -20.27 -24.95 11.30
N THR A 12 -20.73 -23.75 11.01
CA THR A 12 -19.93 -22.71 10.35
C THR A 12 -19.00 -22.14 11.40
N GLY A 13 -17.74 -22.53 11.35
CA GLY A 13 -16.67 -21.88 12.11
C GLY A 13 -16.40 -20.50 11.53
N MET A 14 -16.65 -19.48 12.33
CA MET A 14 -16.26 -18.12 12.06
C MET A 14 -14.76 -18.00 12.37
N VAL A 15 -13.93 -17.81 11.38
CA VAL A 15 -12.52 -17.38 11.53
C VAL A 15 -12.49 -15.91 11.16
N ASP A 16 -12.37 -15.08 12.22
CA ASP A 16 -12.01 -13.68 12.13
C ASP A 16 -10.52 -13.58 11.80
N ASP A 17 -10.20 -13.49 10.53
CA ASP A 17 -8.97 -12.88 10.03
C ASP A 17 -9.25 -12.46 8.60
N GLY A 18 -9.31 -11.14 8.38
CA GLY A 18 -9.62 -10.49 7.10
C GLY A 18 -8.62 -10.77 5.98
N PHE A 19 -8.37 -12.04 5.72
CA PHE A 19 -7.63 -12.51 4.57
C PHE A 19 -8.65 -12.77 3.44
N PHE A 20 -8.66 -11.91 2.46
CA PHE A 20 -9.50 -12.06 1.29
C PHE A 20 -9.01 -13.24 0.45
N ILE A 21 -9.46 -14.44 0.80
CA ILE A 21 -9.27 -15.64 -0.04
C ILE A 21 -10.16 -15.45 -1.28
N ARG A 22 -9.56 -15.25 -2.43
CA ARG A 22 -10.26 -15.29 -3.72
C ARG A 22 -10.95 -16.67 -3.85
N PRO A 23 -12.27 -16.75 -4.02
CA PRO A 23 -12.88 -18.02 -4.41
C PRO A 23 -12.34 -18.40 -5.78
N ALA A 24 -11.76 -19.61 -5.87
CA ALA A 24 -11.38 -20.22 -7.13
C ALA A 24 -12.64 -20.38 -7.98
N GLY A 25 -12.75 -19.62 -9.08
CA GLY A 25 -13.81 -19.82 -10.04
C GLY A 25 -14.60 -18.60 -10.52
N VAL A 26 -14.35 -17.40 -10.02
CA VAL A 26 -14.92 -16.18 -10.65
C VAL A 26 -13.95 -15.64 -11.68
N SER A 27 -13.99 -16.21 -12.88
CA SER A 27 -13.43 -15.61 -14.08
C SER A 27 -14.33 -14.43 -14.45
N CYS A 28 -13.99 -13.23 -13.99
CA CYS A 28 -14.55 -12.00 -14.55
C CYS A 28 -13.89 -11.77 -15.91
N GLY A 29 -14.37 -12.52 -16.90
CA GLY A 29 -13.83 -12.55 -18.26
C GLY A 29 -14.34 -11.41 -19.13
N LEU A 30 -14.24 -10.14 -18.69
CA LEU A 30 -14.77 -9.07 -19.55
C LEU A 30 -13.82 -7.90 -19.86
N PHE A 31 -12.56 -7.91 -19.41
CA PHE A 31 -11.58 -6.89 -19.83
C PHE A 31 -10.16 -7.44 -19.98
N ARG A 32 -10.01 -8.49 -20.81
CA ARG A 32 -8.69 -8.99 -21.20
C ARG A 32 -8.40 -8.68 -22.67
N ASN A 33 -8.20 -7.42 -23.01
CA ASN A 33 -7.68 -7.02 -24.31
C ASN A 33 -6.53 -5.99 -24.22
N GLY A 34 -5.73 -6.01 -23.14
CA GLY A 34 -4.52 -5.22 -23.00
C GLY A 34 -3.39 -6.07 -22.43
N ALA A 35 -2.16 -5.90 -22.95
CA ALA A 35 -0.97 -6.43 -22.32
C ALA A 35 -0.84 -5.89 -20.88
N PRO A 36 -0.20 -6.65 -19.94
CA PRO A 36 0.10 -6.13 -18.62
C PRO A 36 0.84 -4.79 -18.73
N MET A 37 0.41 -3.80 -17.99
CA MET A 37 1.03 -2.47 -17.97
C MET A 37 1.83 -2.29 -16.68
N LYS A 38 2.92 -1.52 -16.77
CA LYS A 38 3.73 -1.08 -15.64
C LYS A 38 3.30 0.28 -15.16
N PHE A 39 2.97 0.37 -13.88
CA PHE A 39 2.59 1.59 -13.21
C PHE A 39 3.65 2.04 -12.21
N VAL A 40 3.89 3.34 -12.15
CA VAL A 40 4.49 4.03 -11.01
C VAL A 40 3.39 4.82 -10.34
N ILE A 41 3.29 4.71 -9.03
CA ILE A 41 2.31 5.45 -8.24
C ILE A 41 3.06 6.43 -7.34
N ALA A 42 2.78 7.71 -7.47
CA ALA A 42 3.33 8.76 -6.63
C ALA A 42 2.24 9.33 -5.71
N LEU A 43 2.50 9.30 -4.40
CA LEU A 43 1.58 9.82 -3.38
C LEU A 43 2.17 11.08 -2.74
N PHE A 44 1.44 12.19 -2.86
CA PHE A 44 1.81 13.51 -2.31
C PHE A 44 1.00 13.86 -1.06
N ALA A 45 -0.18 13.28 -0.92
CA ALA A 45 -1.13 13.60 0.13
C ALA A 45 -0.90 12.78 1.41
N PRO A 46 -1.17 13.36 2.60
CA PRO A 46 -0.98 12.68 3.88
C PRO A 46 -1.94 11.47 4.04
N PRO A 47 -1.62 10.51 4.93
CA PRO A 47 -2.35 9.24 5.06
C PRO A 47 -3.83 9.39 5.44
N HIS A 48 -4.18 10.43 6.22
CA HIS A 48 -5.57 10.72 6.60
C HIS A 48 -6.43 11.29 5.47
N SER A 49 -5.82 11.63 4.33
CA SER A 49 -6.54 12.25 3.21
C SER A 49 -7.36 11.23 2.39
N PRO A 50 -8.46 11.65 1.77
CA PRO A 50 -9.16 10.81 0.80
C PRO A 50 -8.31 10.40 -0.40
N ALA A 51 -7.29 11.21 -0.76
CA ALA A 51 -6.38 10.90 -1.86
C ALA A 51 -5.50 9.69 -1.55
N ALA A 52 -4.98 9.57 -0.32
CA ALA A 52 -4.17 8.42 0.09
C ALA A 52 -4.96 7.10 0.07
N ARG A 53 -6.23 7.15 0.49
CA ARG A 53 -7.13 5.98 0.40
C ARG A 53 -7.46 5.60 -1.03
N ARG A 54 -7.68 6.59 -1.92
CA ARG A 54 -7.89 6.32 -3.35
C ARG A 54 -6.65 5.74 -4.01
N ALA A 55 -5.46 6.23 -3.65
CA ALA A 55 -4.19 5.70 -4.14
C ALA A 55 -4.02 4.22 -3.76
N LEU A 56 -4.31 3.85 -2.51
CA LEU A 56 -4.22 2.47 -2.06
C LEU A 56 -5.20 1.56 -2.82
N ARG A 57 -6.47 1.96 -2.95
CA ARG A 57 -7.46 1.21 -3.72
C ARG A 57 -7.09 1.08 -5.20
N PHE A 58 -6.51 2.13 -5.77
CA PHE A 58 -5.98 2.07 -7.14
C PHE A 58 -4.84 1.06 -7.26
N ALA A 59 -3.89 1.06 -6.31
CA ALA A 59 -2.79 0.11 -6.28
C ALA A 59 -3.29 -1.34 -6.16
N GLU A 60 -4.25 -1.60 -5.27
CA GLU A 60 -4.91 -2.90 -5.12
C GLU A 60 -5.59 -3.34 -6.43
N ALA A 61 -6.36 -2.45 -7.04
CA ALA A 61 -7.05 -2.73 -8.31
C ALA A 61 -6.07 -2.95 -9.47
N THR A 62 -4.94 -2.26 -9.48
CA THR A 62 -3.88 -2.43 -10.49
C THR A 62 -3.32 -3.85 -10.46
N LEU A 63 -2.94 -4.35 -9.28
CA LEU A 63 -2.45 -5.72 -9.12
C LEU A 63 -3.55 -6.76 -9.39
N ALA A 64 -4.78 -6.52 -8.91
CA ALA A 64 -5.91 -7.40 -9.15
C ALA A 64 -6.28 -7.49 -10.64
N GLY A 65 -6.04 -6.41 -11.40
CA GLY A 65 -6.20 -6.36 -12.85
C GLY A 65 -5.12 -7.09 -13.65
N GLY A 66 -4.09 -7.61 -12.97
CA GLY A 66 -2.95 -8.31 -13.61
C GLY A 66 -1.90 -7.36 -14.17
N HIS A 67 -1.88 -6.11 -13.73
CA HIS A 67 -0.86 -5.13 -14.05
C HIS A 67 0.27 -5.16 -13.01
N GLU A 68 1.39 -4.52 -13.31
CA GLU A 68 2.56 -4.40 -12.45
C GLU A 68 2.65 -3.01 -11.82
N ILE A 69 3.03 -2.94 -10.55
CA ILE A 69 3.47 -1.70 -9.92
C ILE A 69 4.97 -1.81 -9.77
N SER A 70 5.70 -1.07 -10.60
CA SER A 70 7.16 -1.08 -10.58
C SER A 70 7.75 -0.27 -9.44
N ARG A 71 7.05 0.77 -8.99
CA ARG A 71 7.46 1.59 -7.82
C ARG A 71 6.29 2.34 -7.20
N LEU A 72 6.30 2.41 -5.88
CA LEU A 72 5.50 3.33 -5.09
C LEU A 72 6.43 4.43 -4.57
N PHE A 73 6.12 5.70 -4.83
CA PHE A 73 6.95 6.82 -4.44
C PHE A 73 6.18 7.81 -3.57
N LEU A 74 6.67 8.02 -2.34
CA LEU A 74 6.07 8.97 -1.40
C LEU A 74 6.83 10.29 -1.42
N TYR A 75 6.10 11.38 -1.61
CA TYR A 75 6.65 12.73 -1.66
C TYR A 75 5.77 13.71 -0.88
N GLN A 76 6.31 14.91 -0.56
CA GLN A 76 5.61 15.89 0.26
C GLN A 76 5.02 15.24 1.53
N ASP A 77 3.75 15.49 1.85
CA ASP A 77 3.08 14.95 3.04
C ASP A 77 2.75 13.45 2.91
N GLY A 78 2.81 12.92 1.68
CA GLY A 78 2.67 11.48 1.43
C GLY A 78 3.70 10.63 2.18
N VAL A 79 4.88 11.18 2.52
CA VAL A 79 5.92 10.46 3.27
C VAL A 79 5.47 10.00 4.65
N HIS A 80 4.45 10.65 5.23
CA HIS A 80 3.87 10.23 6.49
C HIS A 80 3.18 8.86 6.40
N SER A 81 2.81 8.40 5.21
CA SER A 81 2.29 7.05 5.00
C SER A 81 3.31 5.95 5.26
N ALA A 82 4.60 6.30 5.32
CA ALA A 82 5.69 5.39 5.69
C ALA A 82 6.18 5.59 7.13
N SER A 83 5.50 6.37 7.95
CA SER A 83 5.89 6.57 9.35
C SER A 83 5.20 5.55 10.26
N ALA A 84 6.01 4.79 11.02
CA ALA A 84 5.51 3.87 12.05
C ALA A 84 4.89 4.57 13.27
N ASN A 85 5.11 5.89 13.40
CA ASN A 85 4.61 6.68 14.54
C ASN A 85 3.28 7.41 14.25
N ILE A 86 2.73 7.27 13.04
CA ILE A 86 1.40 7.79 12.72
C ILE A 86 0.35 6.94 13.43
N VAL A 87 -0.56 7.61 14.10
CA VAL A 87 -1.69 6.98 14.79
C VAL A 87 -2.98 7.50 14.16
N ALA A 88 -3.83 6.60 13.73
CA ALA A 88 -5.18 6.92 13.31
C ALA A 88 -6.11 7.09 14.54
N ALA A 89 -7.13 7.92 14.44
CA ALA A 89 -8.19 7.97 15.45
C ALA A 89 -8.92 6.61 15.50
N GLN A 90 -9.57 6.28 16.65
CA GLN A 90 -10.17 4.97 16.87
C GLN A 90 -11.27 4.60 15.85
N ASP A 91 -11.92 5.59 15.28
CA ASP A 91 -13.00 5.46 14.29
C ASP A 91 -12.51 5.66 12.83
N GLU A 92 -11.20 5.88 12.63
CA GLU A 92 -10.62 6.08 11.32
C GLU A 92 -9.74 4.87 10.89
N PRO A 93 -9.73 4.56 9.58
CA PRO A 93 -8.84 3.52 9.08
C PRO A 93 -7.38 3.96 9.16
N ASP A 94 -6.52 3.11 9.71
CA ASP A 94 -5.07 3.32 9.70
C ASP A 94 -4.50 3.05 8.30
N VAL A 95 -4.51 4.09 7.47
CA VAL A 95 -4.05 4.04 6.08
C VAL A 95 -2.53 3.85 5.99
N ALA A 96 -1.75 4.37 6.95
CA ALA A 96 -0.30 4.19 6.96
C ALA A 96 0.06 2.72 7.19
N ALA A 97 -0.56 2.07 8.17
CA ALA A 97 -0.37 0.63 8.39
C ALA A 97 -0.90 -0.22 7.22
N GLN A 98 -1.99 0.19 6.57
CA GLN A 98 -2.49 -0.49 5.38
C GLN A 98 -1.48 -0.43 4.22
N TRP A 99 -0.87 0.74 3.97
CA TRP A 99 0.17 0.90 2.97
C TRP A 99 1.39 0.00 3.25
N SER A 100 1.91 0.00 4.48
CA SER A 100 3.07 -0.83 4.84
C SER A 100 2.78 -2.33 4.67
N ARG A 101 1.60 -2.79 5.08
CA ARG A 101 1.16 -4.16 4.82
C ARG A 101 1.05 -4.48 3.34
N PHE A 102 0.46 -3.58 2.55
CA PHE A 102 0.30 -3.76 1.10
C PHE A 102 1.66 -3.87 0.39
N VAL A 103 2.59 -2.97 0.71
CA VAL A 103 3.95 -2.96 0.14
C VAL A 103 4.69 -4.26 0.49
N THR A 104 4.68 -4.65 1.76
CA THR A 104 5.38 -5.84 2.25
C THR A 104 4.77 -7.12 1.68
N ALA A 105 3.45 -7.26 1.71
CA ALA A 105 2.75 -8.47 1.23
C ALA A 105 2.94 -8.73 -0.27
N ASN A 106 3.05 -7.66 -1.06
CA ASN A 106 3.23 -7.75 -2.50
C ASN A 106 4.70 -7.57 -2.94
N GLN A 107 5.64 -7.43 -1.99
CA GLN A 107 7.07 -7.24 -2.24
C GLN A 107 7.34 -6.07 -3.22
N LEU A 108 6.61 -4.99 -3.04
CA LEU A 108 6.71 -3.82 -3.92
C LEU A 108 7.92 -2.96 -3.56
N ASP A 109 8.46 -2.28 -4.55
CA ASP A 109 9.52 -1.27 -4.39
C ASP A 109 8.90 0.03 -3.84
N GLY A 110 8.92 0.16 -2.51
CA GLY A 110 8.37 1.29 -1.76
C GLY A 110 9.43 2.32 -1.41
N VAL A 111 9.42 3.46 -2.07
CA VAL A 111 10.43 4.52 -1.92
C VAL A 111 9.81 5.77 -1.29
N VAL A 112 10.51 6.32 -0.31
CA VAL A 112 10.21 7.61 0.32
C VAL A 112 11.28 8.62 -0.10
N CYS A 113 10.87 9.77 -0.62
CA CYS A 113 11.81 10.84 -0.92
C CYS A 113 12.55 11.27 0.35
N ILE A 114 13.87 11.02 0.39
CA ILE A 114 14.73 11.30 1.55
C ILE A 114 14.63 12.75 2.00
N ALA A 115 14.70 13.72 1.08
CA ALA A 115 14.61 15.14 1.44
C ALA A 115 13.24 15.52 2.02
N ALA A 116 12.16 14.94 1.51
CA ALA A 116 10.81 15.17 2.04
C ALA A 116 10.61 14.46 3.38
N GLY A 117 11.14 13.24 3.54
CA GLY A 117 11.13 12.46 4.78
C GLY A 117 11.87 13.18 5.90
N LEU A 118 13.13 13.58 5.66
CA LEU A 118 13.95 14.29 6.67
C LEU A 118 13.27 15.58 7.18
N ARG A 119 12.68 16.36 6.28
CA ARG A 119 11.97 17.61 6.66
C ARG A 119 10.74 17.34 7.53
N ARG A 120 10.18 16.14 7.46
CA ARG A 120 8.95 15.75 8.17
C ARG A 120 9.19 14.74 9.29
N GLY A 121 10.47 14.51 9.62
CA GLY A 121 10.85 13.62 10.70
C GLY A 121 10.62 12.13 10.42
N VAL A 122 10.54 11.72 9.14
CA VAL A 122 10.53 10.31 8.75
C VAL A 122 11.97 9.89 8.46
N LEU A 123 12.50 9.01 9.32
CA LEU A 123 13.92 8.65 9.37
C LEU A 123 14.08 7.13 9.44
N ASP A 124 15.03 6.61 8.68
CA ASP A 124 15.59 5.28 8.94
C ASP A 124 16.68 5.34 10.03
N ALA A 125 17.25 4.19 10.36
CA ALA A 125 18.29 4.10 11.39
C ALA A 125 19.56 4.87 11.00
N GLY A 126 19.94 4.87 9.73
CA GLY A 126 21.13 5.56 9.22
C GLY A 126 20.98 7.08 9.34
N GLU A 127 19.85 7.63 8.89
CA GLU A 127 19.58 9.06 8.95
C GLU A 127 19.34 9.53 10.39
N ALA A 128 18.68 8.72 11.23
CA ALA A 128 18.52 9.03 12.65
C ALA A 128 19.90 9.17 13.34
N GLN A 129 20.82 8.25 13.08
CA GLN A 129 22.18 8.32 13.58
C GLN A 129 22.95 9.53 13.04
N ARG A 130 22.89 9.75 11.72
CA ARG A 130 23.55 10.87 11.03
C ARG A 130 23.17 12.22 11.58
N TYR A 131 21.87 12.42 11.85
CA TYR A 131 21.34 13.67 12.37
C TYR A 131 21.17 13.69 13.88
N ARG A 132 21.69 12.68 14.59
CA ARG A 132 21.63 12.56 16.07
C ARG A 132 20.19 12.68 16.59
N ARG A 133 19.27 11.98 15.97
CA ARG A 133 17.86 11.91 16.40
C ARG A 133 17.66 10.71 17.32
N PRO A 134 16.68 10.79 18.25
CA PRO A 134 16.53 9.77 19.32
C PRO A 134 16.06 8.42 18.80
N ALA A 135 15.35 8.38 17.65
CA ALA A 135 14.82 7.14 17.10
C ALA A 135 14.59 7.25 15.58
N ALA A 136 14.62 6.10 14.91
CA ALA A 136 14.09 5.89 13.58
C ALA A 136 12.59 5.57 13.66
N ASN A 137 11.84 5.92 12.61
CA ASN A 137 10.40 5.68 12.53
C ASN A 137 9.92 5.28 11.13
N LEU A 138 10.84 4.96 10.22
CA LEU A 138 10.48 4.43 8.92
C LEU A 138 9.86 3.04 9.09
N ALA A 139 8.65 2.86 8.56
CA ALA A 139 7.92 1.61 8.64
C ALA A 139 8.51 0.54 7.70
N ALA A 140 8.23 -0.73 7.98
CA ALA A 140 8.69 -1.86 7.17
C ALA A 140 8.15 -1.77 5.73
N GLY A 141 8.97 -2.22 4.77
CA GLY A 141 8.66 -2.21 3.34
C GLY A 141 9.02 -0.92 2.63
N TRP A 142 9.48 0.11 3.34
CA TRP A 142 9.87 1.39 2.77
C TRP A 142 11.37 1.63 2.89
N GLU A 143 11.92 2.34 1.89
CA GLU A 143 13.30 2.82 1.94
C GLU A 143 13.38 4.33 1.64
N LEU A 144 14.37 5.01 2.22
CA LEU A 144 14.67 6.40 1.89
C LEU A 144 15.55 6.48 0.66
N SER A 145 15.14 7.24 -0.36
CA SER A 145 15.95 7.42 -1.55
C SER A 145 15.74 8.78 -2.22
N GLY A 146 16.56 9.08 -3.24
CA GLY A 146 16.52 10.36 -3.92
C GLY A 146 15.37 10.47 -4.93
N LEU A 147 15.02 11.72 -5.30
CA LEU A 147 14.00 12.01 -6.31
C LEU A 147 14.37 11.44 -7.71
N GLY A 148 15.64 11.17 -7.97
CA GLY A 148 16.09 10.49 -9.19
C GLY A 148 15.43 9.14 -9.41
N GLN A 149 15.09 8.44 -8.32
CA GLN A 149 14.40 7.16 -8.36
C GLN A 149 12.98 7.28 -8.96
N LEU A 150 12.26 8.38 -8.67
CA LEU A 150 10.97 8.65 -9.31
C LEU A 150 11.12 8.91 -10.81
N HIS A 151 12.13 9.69 -11.18
CA HIS A 151 12.42 10.01 -12.58
C HIS A 151 12.76 8.75 -13.39
N GLU A 152 13.66 7.93 -12.86
CA GLU A 152 14.04 6.65 -13.48
C GLU A 152 12.84 5.71 -13.66
N ALA A 153 12.05 5.52 -12.59
CA ALA A 153 10.87 4.67 -12.64
C ALA A 153 9.84 5.18 -13.66
N ALA A 154 9.62 6.51 -13.71
CA ALA A 154 8.68 7.12 -14.65
C ALA A 154 9.09 6.92 -16.12
N GLN A 155 10.38 6.85 -16.42
CA GLN A 155 10.89 6.58 -17.78
C GLN A 155 10.68 5.11 -18.20
N GLN A 156 10.66 4.19 -17.24
CA GLN A 156 10.56 2.75 -17.47
C GLN A 156 9.13 2.21 -17.39
N ALA A 157 8.19 3.02 -16.90
CA ALA A 157 6.79 2.64 -16.73
C ALA A 157 5.93 3.08 -17.92
N ASP A 158 4.84 2.35 -18.15
CA ASP A 158 3.83 2.76 -19.12
C ASP A 158 3.02 3.96 -18.62
N ARG A 159 2.84 4.07 -17.29
CA ARG A 159 2.05 5.14 -16.66
C ARG A 159 2.63 5.54 -15.31
N LEU A 160 2.74 6.84 -15.11
CA LEU A 160 2.91 7.47 -13.80
C LEU A 160 1.57 8.05 -13.35
N VAL A 161 1.08 7.62 -12.20
CA VAL A 161 -0.19 8.09 -11.62
C VAL A 161 0.11 8.80 -10.30
N CYS A 162 -0.32 10.05 -10.19
CA CYS A 162 -0.09 10.89 -9.02
C CYS A 162 -1.38 11.08 -8.21
N PHE A 163 -1.29 10.98 -6.89
CA PHE A 163 -2.40 11.21 -5.97
C PHE A 163 -2.07 12.34 -5.00
N GLY A 164 -2.94 13.35 -4.96
CA GLY A 164 -2.67 14.59 -4.23
C GLY A 164 -1.63 15.45 -4.97
N GLY A 165 -1.35 16.60 -4.40
CA GLY A 165 -0.53 17.63 -5.02
C GLY A 165 -1.42 18.81 -5.44
N HIS A 166 -0.96 20.01 -5.08
CA HIS A 166 -1.53 21.29 -5.49
C HIS A 166 -0.50 22.05 -6.29
#